data_61dfb4d79c805bebd4211560f8be2266
#
_entry.id   61dfb4d79c805bebd4211560f8be2266
#
_cell.length_a   1.000
_cell.length_b   1.000
_cell.length_c   1.000
_cell.angle_alpha   90.00
_cell.angle_beta   90.00
_cell.angle_gamma   90.00
#
_symmetry.space_group_name_H-M   'P 1'
#
loop_
_entity.id
_entity.type
_entity.pdbx_description
1 polymer ?
#
loop_
_entity_poly.entity_id
_entity_poly.type
_entity_poly.pdbx_seq_one_letter_code
_entity_poly.pdbx_strand_id
1 'polypeptide(L)'
;MNAPLLKVLVLLVAVSPLSGCHSYLSPDASREFDARSAPFSVSVYPVNVIRPPGVIEPDVRLAGKLVNFLETQALAEPTLVKEPVLYEFVFSRNQAKIVASSAKAFAARVREAGIATDYALLVEIMIMPDGRPGGVHYYLSDPQGELADGSFTNEHWDEFKAVQPETPDDGYEVATRMLQRIWGN
;
A
#
# COMPACT_ATOMS: atom_id res chain seq x y z
N MET A 1 49.33 44.54 -10.36
CA MET A 1 48.85 43.40 -11.19
C MET A 1 47.81 42.65 -10.36
N ASN A 2 46.54 42.90 -10.64
CA ASN A 2 45.42 42.34 -9.89
C ASN A 2 44.89 41.10 -10.66
N ALA A 3 44.96 39.93 -10.05
CA ALA A 3 44.34 38.73 -10.59
C ALA A 3 42.85 38.64 -10.15
N PRO A 4 41.89 38.36 -11.06
CA PRO A 4 40.51 38.20 -10.68
C PRO A 4 40.27 36.80 -10.13
N LEU A 5 39.64 36.74 -8.95
CA LEU A 5 39.10 35.50 -8.37
C LEU A 5 37.94 34.98 -9.23
N LEU A 6 38.15 33.88 -9.84
CA LEU A 6 37.09 33.11 -10.57
C LEU A 6 36.23 32.39 -9.54
N LYS A 7 35.02 32.95 -9.28
CA LYS A 7 33.99 32.29 -8.46
C LYS A 7 33.37 31.13 -9.28
N VAL A 8 33.74 29.92 -8.96
CA VAL A 8 33.08 28.71 -9.48
C VAL A 8 31.75 28.56 -8.75
N LEU A 9 30.66 28.87 -9.45
CA LEU A 9 29.30 28.60 -9.00
C LEU A 9 28.99 27.11 -9.23
N VAL A 10 29.10 26.29 -8.18
CA VAL A 10 28.66 24.87 -8.22
C VAL A 10 27.14 24.85 -8.17
N LEU A 11 26.53 24.63 -9.31
CA LEU A 11 25.09 24.40 -9.42
C LEU A 11 24.78 22.98 -8.91
N LEU A 12 24.35 22.85 -7.65
CA LEU A 12 23.79 21.61 -7.11
C LEU A 12 22.45 21.36 -7.80
N VAL A 13 22.45 20.56 -8.86
CA VAL A 13 21.24 20.00 -9.42
C VAL A 13 20.76 18.93 -8.45
N ALA A 14 19.81 19.29 -7.60
CA ALA A 14 19.05 18.32 -6.81
C ALA A 14 18.29 17.41 -7.81
N VAL A 15 18.81 16.22 -8.03
CA VAL A 15 18.08 15.16 -8.75
C VAL A 15 16.98 14.70 -7.80
N SER A 16 15.79 15.29 -7.96
CA SER A 16 14.59 14.76 -7.31
C SER A 16 14.37 13.35 -7.82
N PRO A 17 14.25 12.33 -6.95
CA PRO A 17 13.88 11.00 -7.39
C PRO A 17 12.55 11.09 -8.11
N LEU A 18 12.45 10.44 -9.27
CA LEU A 18 11.25 10.39 -10.11
C LEU A 18 10.11 9.71 -9.34
N SER A 19 9.34 10.50 -8.61
CA SER A 19 8.12 10.08 -7.87
C SER A 19 6.97 9.86 -8.85
N GLY A 20 7.16 8.98 -9.84
CA GLY A 20 6.18 8.76 -10.90
C GLY A 20 4.99 7.85 -10.55
N CYS A 21 4.97 7.22 -9.37
CA CYS A 21 3.99 6.17 -9.04
C CYS A 21 3.01 6.50 -7.91
N HIS A 22 3.11 7.64 -7.24
CA HIS A 22 2.30 7.96 -6.05
C HIS A 22 1.29 9.10 -6.24
N SER A 23 0.88 9.37 -7.49
CA SER A 23 -0.07 10.47 -7.78
C SER A 23 -1.48 10.29 -7.18
N TYR A 24 -1.77 9.15 -6.56
CA TYR A 24 -3.03 8.86 -5.87
C TYR A 24 -2.96 9.15 -4.35
N LEU A 25 -1.76 9.35 -3.77
CA LEU A 25 -1.60 9.70 -2.38
C LEU A 25 -1.92 11.18 -2.14
N SER A 26 -2.52 11.47 -0.99
CA SER A 26 -2.68 12.84 -0.50
C SER A 26 -1.34 13.33 0.08
N PRO A 27 -0.76 14.43 -0.42
CA PRO A 27 0.53 14.91 0.09
C PRO A 27 0.49 15.32 1.56
N ASP A 28 -0.67 15.79 2.05
CA ASP A 28 -0.84 16.20 3.44
C ASP A 28 -0.97 14.97 4.35
N ALA A 29 -1.85 14.02 4.02
CA ALA A 29 -2.01 12.77 4.76
C ALA A 29 -0.73 11.94 4.79
N SER A 30 0.03 11.87 3.69
CA SER A 30 1.35 11.21 3.65
C SER A 30 2.34 11.87 4.61
N ARG A 31 2.41 13.21 4.63
CA ARG A 31 3.31 13.90 5.56
C ARG A 31 2.94 13.69 7.02
N GLU A 32 1.66 13.65 7.35
CA GLU A 32 1.18 13.36 8.71
C GLU A 32 1.55 11.92 9.11
N PHE A 33 1.36 10.96 8.20
CA PHE A 33 1.73 9.58 8.43
C PHE A 33 3.24 9.41 8.65
N ASP A 34 4.08 10.05 7.84
CA ASP A 34 5.55 10.01 7.96
C ASP A 34 6.06 10.70 9.23
N ALA A 35 5.38 11.74 9.68
CA ALA A 35 5.74 12.50 10.87
C ALA A 35 5.31 11.84 12.19
N ARG A 36 4.55 10.74 12.17
CA ARG A 36 4.08 10.07 13.38
C ARG A 36 5.24 9.53 14.21
N SER A 37 5.14 9.65 15.52
CA SER A 37 6.19 9.26 16.48
C SER A 37 5.84 8.04 17.32
N ALA A 38 4.67 7.44 17.17
CA ALA A 38 4.16 6.33 17.97
C ALA A 38 3.47 5.28 17.09
N PRO A 39 3.26 4.07 17.60
CA PRO A 39 2.34 3.13 16.99
C PRO A 39 0.99 3.80 16.77
N PHE A 40 0.36 3.54 15.64
CA PHE A 40 -0.94 4.08 15.26
C PHE A 40 -1.99 2.98 15.28
N SER A 41 -3.24 3.36 15.56
CA SER A 41 -4.36 2.44 15.47
C SER A 41 -4.81 2.25 14.01
N VAL A 42 -5.11 1.00 13.61
CA VAL A 42 -5.48 0.70 12.23
C VAL A 42 -6.63 -0.29 12.12
N SER A 43 -7.66 0.07 11.35
CA SER A 43 -8.74 -0.82 10.94
C SER A 43 -8.28 -1.68 9.75
N VAL A 44 -8.11 -2.99 9.96
CA VAL A 44 -7.67 -3.94 8.92
C VAL A 44 -8.88 -4.56 8.27
N TYR A 45 -9.09 -4.26 6.99
CA TYR A 45 -10.17 -4.81 6.18
C TYR A 45 -9.82 -6.21 5.65
N PRO A 46 -10.84 -7.04 5.29
CA PRO A 46 -10.60 -8.32 4.61
C PRO A 46 -9.67 -8.15 3.42
N VAL A 47 -8.71 -9.07 3.29
CA VAL A 47 -7.77 -9.06 2.14
C VAL A 47 -8.55 -9.39 0.87
N ASN A 48 -8.48 -8.53 -0.13
CA ASN A 48 -9.12 -8.77 -1.42
C ASN A 48 -8.24 -9.69 -2.28
N VAL A 49 -8.71 -10.91 -2.54
CA VAL A 49 -8.11 -11.80 -3.55
C VAL A 49 -8.84 -11.55 -4.86
N ILE A 50 -8.15 -10.95 -5.84
CA ILE A 50 -8.76 -10.50 -7.10
C ILE A 50 -8.42 -11.50 -8.19
N ARG A 51 -9.45 -12.18 -8.71
CA ARG A 51 -9.31 -13.19 -9.76
C ARG A 51 -9.81 -12.69 -11.12
N PRO A 52 -9.23 -13.16 -12.23
CA PRO A 52 -9.81 -12.89 -13.55
C PRO A 52 -11.27 -13.37 -13.64
N PRO A 53 -12.15 -12.58 -14.29
CA PRO A 53 -11.94 -11.31 -14.99
C PRO A 53 -12.08 -10.04 -14.10
N GLY A 54 -11.89 -10.12 -12.79
CA GLY A 54 -12.02 -8.98 -11.86
C GLY A 54 -12.93 -9.29 -10.68
N VAL A 55 -13.10 -10.57 -10.38
CA VAL A 55 -13.88 -11.02 -9.23
C VAL A 55 -13.08 -10.76 -7.95
N ILE A 56 -13.65 -9.98 -7.03
CA ILE A 56 -13.08 -9.73 -5.71
C ILE A 56 -13.64 -10.77 -4.74
N GLU A 57 -12.74 -11.56 -4.15
CA GLU A 57 -13.03 -12.54 -3.10
C GLU A 57 -12.39 -12.04 -1.78
N PRO A 58 -13.18 -11.48 -0.83
CA PRO A 58 -12.63 -11.03 0.45
C PRO A 58 -12.23 -12.21 1.33
N ASP A 59 -10.98 -12.21 1.83
CA ASP A 59 -10.47 -13.23 2.74
C ASP A 59 -10.24 -12.66 4.15
N VAL A 60 -11.21 -12.89 5.05
CA VAL A 60 -11.16 -12.47 6.47
C VAL A 60 -10.07 -13.24 7.23
N ARG A 61 -9.75 -14.48 6.83
CA ARG A 61 -8.72 -15.30 7.45
C ARG A 61 -7.33 -14.68 7.23
N LEU A 62 -7.04 -14.23 6.01
CA LEU A 62 -5.79 -13.52 5.71
C LEU A 62 -5.71 -12.17 6.45
N ALA A 63 -6.82 -11.45 6.57
CA ALA A 63 -6.87 -10.23 7.37
C ALA A 63 -6.59 -10.51 8.86
N GLY A 64 -7.14 -11.60 9.43
CA GLY A 64 -6.82 -12.03 10.79
C GLY A 64 -5.34 -12.35 11.00
N LYS A 65 -4.69 -13.00 10.02
CA LYS A 65 -3.24 -13.21 10.03
C LYS A 65 -2.48 -11.88 9.98
N LEU A 66 -2.97 -10.90 9.21
CA LEU A 66 -2.36 -9.58 9.09
C LEU A 66 -2.45 -8.79 10.40
N VAL A 67 -3.58 -8.86 11.11
CA VAL A 67 -3.74 -8.31 12.46
C VAL A 67 -2.65 -8.88 13.38
N ASN A 68 -2.55 -10.21 13.49
CA ASN A 68 -1.54 -10.85 14.33
C ASN A 68 -0.10 -10.46 13.95
N PHE A 69 0.18 -10.30 12.67
CA PHE A 69 1.49 -9.85 12.20
C PHE A 69 1.79 -8.42 12.66
N LEU A 70 0.87 -7.48 12.45
CA LEU A 70 1.05 -6.07 12.82
C LEU A 70 1.26 -5.90 14.33
N GLU A 71 0.50 -6.62 15.16
CA GLU A 71 0.67 -6.65 16.62
C GLU A 71 2.03 -7.23 17.03
N THR A 72 2.38 -8.42 16.49
CA THR A 72 3.60 -9.13 16.84
C THR A 72 4.86 -8.37 16.48
N GLN A 73 4.83 -7.64 15.36
CA GLN A 73 5.94 -6.79 14.91
C GLN A 73 5.89 -5.37 15.51
N ALA A 74 4.89 -5.07 16.35
CA ALA A 74 4.66 -3.74 16.92
C ALA A 74 4.61 -2.60 15.88
N LEU A 75 4.10 -2.89 14.69
CA LEU A 75 4.00 -1.92 13.59
C LEU A 75 2.80 -0.99 13.75
N ALA A 76 1.71 -1.50 14.32
CA ALA A 76 0.48 -0.77 14.56
C ALA A 76 -0.36 -1.46 15.66
N GLU A 77 -1.44 -0.79 16.10
CA GLU A 77 -2.50 -1.33 16.96
C GLU A 77 -3.71 -1.70 16.09
N PRO A 78 -3.78 -2.94 15.54
CA PRO A 78 -4.76 -3.30 14.54
C PRO A 78 -6.09 -3.73 15.15
N THR A 79 -7.19 -3.42 14.43
CA THR A 79 -8.54 -3.93 14.71
C THR A 79 -9.11 -4.55 13.44
N LEU A 80 -9.59 -5.79 13.50
CA LEU A 80 -10.16 -6.49 12.36
C LEU A 80 -11.55 -5.95 12.03
N VAL A 81 -11.74 -5.49 10.79
CA VAL A 81 -13.03 -5.17 10.19
C VAL A 81 -13.59 -6.42 9.52
N LYS A 82 -14.89 -6.68 9.66
CA LYS A 82 -15.55 -7.84 9.02
C LYS A 82 -16.19 -7.50 7.68
N GLU A 83 -16.60 -6.26 7.52
CA GLU A 83 -17.24 -5.77 6.31
C GLU A 83 -16.21 -5.61 5.18
N PRO A 84 -16.43 -6.26 4.02
CA PRO A 84 -15.48 -6.19 2.92
C PRO A 84 -15.55 -4.85 2.18
N VAL A 85 -14.46 -4.51 1.51
CA VAL A 85 -14.41 -3.45 0.52
C VAL A 85 -14.64 -4.06 -0.86
N LEU A 86 -15.84 -3.86 -1.41
CA LEU A 86 -16.21 -4.35 -2.73
C LEU A 86 -16.39 -3.19 -3.69
N TYR A 87 -15.87 -3.33 -4.91
CA TYR A 87 -15.98 -2.36 -6.00
C TYR A 87 -15.85 -3.04 -7.35
N GLU A 88 -16.21 -2.34 -8.42
CA GLU A 88 -15.96 -2.83 -9.77
C GLU A 88 -14.47 -2.75 -10.08
N PHE A 89 -13.80 -3.90 -10.18
CA PHE A 89 -12.38 -3.95 -10.49
C PHE A 89 -12.14 -3.77 -11.98
N VAL A 90 -11.32 -2.78 -12.33
CA VAL A 90 -10.99 -2.46 -13.72
C VAL A 90 -9.63 -3.02 -14.09
N PHE A 91 -9.61 -4.09 -14.90
CA PHE A 91 -8.37 -4.56 -15.49
C PHE A 91 -7.79 -3.54 -16.47
N SER A 92 -6.51 -3.26 -16.34
CA SER A 92 -5.76 -2.40 -17.26
C SER A 92 -4.36 -2.96 -17.45
N ARG A 93 -3.81 -2.77 -18.65
CA ARG A 93 -2.37 -3.02 -18.86
C ARG A 93 -1.47 -1.98 -18.16
N ASN A 94 -2.05 -0.87 -17.73
CA ASN A 94 -1.37 0.15 -16.96
C ASN A 94 -1.64 -0.09 -15.47
N GLN A 95 -0.66 -0.61 -14.76
CA GLN A 95 -0.75 -0.91 -13.32
C GLN A 95 -1.08 0.33 -12.49
N ALA A 96 -0.56 1.51 -12.83
CA ALA A 96 -0.88 2.75 -12.13
C ALA A 96 -2.37 3.08 -12.17
N LYS A 97 -3.08 2.75 -13.27
CA LYS A 97 -4.54 2.93 -13.35
C LYS A 97 -5.30 1.95 -12.43
N ILE A 98 -4.83 0.70 -12.34
CA ILE A 98 -5.41 -0.29 -11.43
C ILE A 98 -5.27 0.22 -9.99
N VAL A 99 -4.04 0.53 -9.57
CA VAL A 99 -3.74 1.03 -8.23
C VAL A 99 -4.56 2.26 -7.88
N ALA A 100 -4.60 3.27 -8.76
CA ALA A 100 -5.38 4.49 -8.51
C ALA A 100 -6.89 4.25 -8.41
N SER A 101 -7.44 3.31 -9.19
CA SER A 101 -8.87 2.95 -9.14
C SER A 101 -9.23 2.25 -7.84
N SER A 102 -8.46 1.23 -7.43
CA SER A 102 -8.62 0.51 -6.17
C SER A 102 -8.47 1.43 -4.97
N ALA A 103 -7.42 2.25 -4.96
CA ALA A 103 -7.13 3.22 -3.92
C ALA A 103 -8.32 4.19 -3.71
N LYS A 104 -8.86 4.74 -4.81
CA LYS A 104 -10.02 5.64 -4.76
C LYS A 104 -11.27 4.96 -4.22
N ALA A 105 -11.52 3.72 -4.63
CA ALA A 105 -12.68 2.95 -4.15
C ALA A 105 -12.56 2.65 -2.64
N PHE A 106 -11.37 2.27 -2.19
CA PHE A 106 -11.08 2.05 -0.77
C PHE A 106 -11.27 3.33 0.05
N ALA A 107 -10.65 4.44 -0.36
CA ALA A 107 -10.77 5.74 0.30
C ALA A 107 -12.23 6.20 0.45
N ALA A 108 -13.04 6.03 -0.59
CA ALA A 108 -14.47 6.32 -0.53
C ALA A 108 -15.18 5.46 0.52
N ARG A 109 -14.86 4.16 0.58
CA ARG A 109 -15.46 3.24 1.57
C ARG A 109 -15.07 3.59 2.99
N VAL A 110 -13.80 3.95 3.25
CA VAL A 110 -13.33 4.38 4.58
C VAL A 110 -14.10 5.60 5.06
N ARG A 111 -14.24 6.62 4.21
CA ARG A 111 -15.00 7.83 4.51
C ARG A 111 -16.48 7.55 4.81
N GLU A 112 -17.11 6.65 4.05
CA GLU A 112 -18.50 6.26 4.27
C GLU A 112 -18.68 5.48 5.58
N ALA A 113 -17.73 4.62 5.92
CA ALA A 113 -17.79 3.78 7.11
C ALA A 113 -17.59 4.58 8.41
N GLY A 114 -16.84 5.68 8.38
CA GLY A 114 -16.56 6.50 9.56
C GLY A 114 -15.75 5.73 10.60
N ILE A 115 -14.53 5.29 10.26
CA ILE A 115 -13.66 4.51 11.15
C ILE A 115 -13.28 5.30 12.40
N ALA A 116 -13.08 4.58 13.52
CA ALA A 116 -12.66 5.17 14.81
C ALA A 116 -11.15 5.11 15.04
N THR A 117 -10.40 4.41 14.18
CA THR A 117 -8.95 4.28 14.22
C THR A 117 -8.27 5.42 13.47
N ASP A 118 -6.98 5.63 13.71
CA ASP A 118 -6.19 6.67 13.00
C ASP A 118 -6.13 6.41 11.50
N TYR A 119 -6.08 5.11 11.12
CA TYR A 119 -6.04 4.71 9.71
C TYR A 119 -6.88 3.45 9.44
N ALA A 120 -7.11 3.20 8.15
CA ALA A 120 -7.65 1.95 7.59
C ALA A 120 -6.64 1.33 6.62
N LEU A 121 -6.50 0.02 6.65
CA LEU A 121 -5.60 -0.76 5.79
C LEU A 121 -6.40 -1.75 4.94
N LEU A 122 -6.18 -1.73 3.63
CA LEU A 122 -6.60 -2.76 2.69
C LEU A 122 -5.39 -3.37 2.01
N VAL A 123 -5.34 -4.69 1.93
CA VAL A 123 -4.39 -5.45 1.12
C VAL A 123 -5.13 -6.14 -0.02
N GLU A 124 -4.54 -6.12 -1.21
CA GLU A 124 -5.05 -6.78 -2.41
C GLU A 124 -4.01 -7.72 -3.00
N ILE A 125 -4.43 -8.94 -3.33
CA ILE A 125 -3.62 -9.96 -3.98
C ILE A 125 -4.23 -10.25 -5.35
N MET A 126 -3.54 -9.86 -6.41
CA MET A 126 -3.99 -10.07 -7.79
C MET A 126 -3.56 -11.45 -8.27
N ILE A 127 -4.53 -12.26 -8.66
CA ILE A 127 -4.31 -13.61 -9.19
C ILE A 127 -4.26 -13.57 -10.72
N MET A 128 -3.25 -14.19 -11.28
CA MET A 128 -3.08 -14.34 -12.72
C MET A 128 -3.97 -15.47 -13.27
N PRO A 129 -4.18 -15.57 -14.60
CA PRO A 129 -4.99 -16.63 -15.19
C PRO A 129 -4.47 -18.04 -14.91
N ASP A 130 -3.19 -18.21 -14.58
CA ASP A 130 -2.58 -19.49 -14.18
C ASP A 130 -2.82 -19.85 -12.70
N GLY A 131 -3.52 -18.98 -11.97
CA GLY A 131 -3.89 -19.20 -10.55
C GLY A 131 -2.88 -18.65 -9.55
N ARG A 132 -1.71 -18.17 -9.97
CA ARG A 132 -0.66 -17.65 -9.09
C ARG A 132 -0.83 -16.15 -8.84
N PRO A 133 -0.37 -15.63 -7.68
CA PRO A 133 -0.26 -14.20 -7.47
C PRO A 133 0.66 -13.52 -8.50
N GLY A 134 0.20 -12.47 -9.14
CA GLY A 134 0.97 -11.65 -10.09
C GLY A 134 1.26 -10.24 -9.58
N GLY A 135 0.65 -9.87 -8.46
CA GLY A 135 0.89 -8.58 -7.81
C GLY A 135 0.22 -8.50 -6.45
N VAL A 136 0.82 -7.70 -5.59
CA VAL A 136 0.29 -7.40 -4.26
C VAL A 136 0.29 -5.89 -4.07
N HIS A 137 -0.83 -5.35 -3.59
CA HIS A 137 -0.99 -3.93 -3.28
C HIS A 137 -1.40 -3.77 -1.83
N TYR A 138 -1.05 -2.63 -1.21
CA TYR A 138 -1.73 -2.17 -0.02
C TYR A 138 -2.06 -0.69 -0.12
N TYR A 139 -3.08 -0.28 0.62
CA TYR A 139 -3.56 1.09 0.73
C TYR A 139 -3.81 1.42 2.18
N LEU A 140 -3.31 2.58 2.62
CA LEU A 140 -3.57 3.13 3.93
C LEU A 140 -4.31 4.46 3.77
N SER A 141 -5.48 4.58 4.39
CA SER A 141 -6.31 5.78 4.33
C SER A 141 -6.56 6.32 5.73
N ASP A 142 -6.60 7.63 5.88
CA ASP A 142 -7.10 8.28 7.09
C ASP A 142 -8.64 8.20 7.19
N PRO A 143 -9.26 8.62 8.31
CA PRO A 143 -10.71 8.61 8.49
C PRO A 143 -11.48 9.51 7.52
N GLN A 144 -10.83 10.50 6.91
CA GLN A 144 -11.42 11.41 5.93
C GLN A 144 -11.46 10.81 4.53
N GLY A 145 -10.83 9.64 4.35
CA GLY A 145 -10.69 8.99 3.05
C GLY A 145 -9.57 9.60 2.21
N GLU A 146 -8.59 10.21 2.86
CA GLU A 146 -7.36 10.66 2.20
C GLU A 146 -6.31 9.54 2.29
N LEU A 147 -5.67 9.24 1.17
CA LEU A 147 -4.69 8.16 1.12
C LEU A 147 -3.34 8.62 1.67
N ALA A 148 -3.00 8.09 2.83
CA ALA A 148 -1.79 8.44 3.58
C ALA A 148 -0.56 7.68 3.08
N ASP A 149 -0.73 6.38 2.75
CA ASP A 149 0.34 5.52 2.26
C ASP A 149 -0.22 4.45 1.32
N GLY A 150 0.64 3.85 0.52
CA GLY A 150 0.28 2.75 -0.36
C GLY A 150 1.40 2.39 -1.30
N SER A 151 1.52 1.11 -1.58
CA SER A 151 2.53 0.59 -2.49
C SER A 151 2.03 -0.65 -3.21
N PHE A 152 2.77 -1.04 -4.24
CA PHE A 152 2.55 -2.30 -4.93
C PHE A 152 3.87 -3.00 -5.19
N THR A 153 3.81 -4.33 -5.34
CA THR A 153 4.92 -5.15 -5.77
C THR A 153 4.45 -6.22 -6.75
N ASN A 154 5.35 -6.71 -7.57
CA ASN A 154 5.12 -7.78 -8.54
C ASN A 154 6.41 -8.58 -8.76
N GLU A 155 6.42 -9.48 -9.73
CA GLU A 155 7.54 -10.39 -10.06
C GLU A 155 8.90 -9.72 -10.29
N HIS A 156 8.94 -8.39 -10.49
CA HIS A 156 10.18 -7.64 -10.72
C HIS A 156 10.83 -7.14 -9.42
N TRP A 157 10.12 -7.19 -8.29
CA TRP A 157 10.56 -6.64 -7.01
C TRP A 157 11.12 -7.72 -6.07
N ASP A 158 12.00 -7.31 -5.18
CA ASP A 158 12.77 -8.23 -4.33
C ASP A 158 11.89 -9.03 -3.36
N GLU A 159 10.86 -8.43 -2.77
CA GLU A 159 9.92 -9.12 -1.88
C GLU A 159 9.19 -10.26 -2.62
N PHE A 160 8.77 -10.00 -3.85
CA PHE A 160 8.07 -10.98 -4.67
C PHE A 160 9.01 -12.12 -5.11
N LYS A 161 10.23 -11.77 -5.53
CA LYS A 161 11.26 -12.75 -5.90
C LYS A 161 11.70 -13.62 -4.72
N ALA A 162 11.73 -13.05 -3.51
CA ALA A 162 12.13 -13.77 -2.31
C ALA A 162 11.10 -14.81 -1.87
N VAL A 163 9.80 -14.57 -2.11
CA VAL A 163 8.71 -15.49 -1.76
C VAL A 163 8.38 -16.45 -2.89
N GLN A 164 8.42 -16.00 -4.16
CA GLN A 164 7.97 -16.76 -5.34
C GLN A 164 6.54 -17.29 -5.17
N PRO A 165 5.54 -16.42 -5.00
CA PRO A 165 4.23 -16.81 -4.52
C PRO A 165 3.48 -17.70 -5.53
N GLU A 166 2.92 -18.81 -5.03
CA GLU A 166 2.12 -19.80 -5.77
C GLU A 166 0.64 -19.73 -5.35
N THR A 167 0.37 -19.28 -4.11
CA THR A 167 -0.96 -19.25 -3.50
C THR A 167 -1.30 -17.85 -2.93
N PRO A 168 -2.57 -17.56 -2.62
CA PRO A 168 -2.93 -16.33 -1.91
C PRO A 168 -2.24 -16.18 -0.55
N ASP A 169 -1.96 -17.29 0.16
CA ASP A 169 -1.20 -17.26 1.42
C ASP A 169 0.25 -16.81 1.20
N ASP A 170 0.89 -17.18 0.09
CA ASP A 170 2.21 -16.66 -0.26
C ASP A 170 2.14 -15.18 -0.67
N GLY A 171 1.05 -14.76 -1.34
CA GLY A 171 0.78 -13.36 -1.62
C GLY A 171 0.64 -12.52 -0.34
N TYR A 172 0.03 -13.09 0.70
CA TYR A 172 0.01 -12.50 2.03
C TYR A 172 1.43 -12.35 2.62
N GLU A 173 2.32 -13.35 2.45
CA GLU A 173 3.71 -13.25 2.90
C GLU A 173 4.45 -12.10 2.19
N VAL A 174 4.20 -11.91 0.89
CA VAL A 174 4.72 -10.75 0.16
C VAL A 174 4.23 -9.44 0.78
N ALA A 175 2.93 -9.34 1.10
CA ALA A 175 2.36 -8.14 1.73
C ALA A 175 3.02 -7.83 3.08
N THR A 176 3.24 -8.84 3.93
CA THR A 176 3.87 -8.63 5.25
C THR A 176 5.32 -8.16 5.12
N ARG A 177 6.09 -8.67 4.14
CA ARG A 177 7.44 -8.18 3.85
C ARG A 177 7.46 -6.72 3.39
N MET A 178 6.48 -6.33 2.55
CA MET A 178 6.32 -4.92 2.14
C MET A 178 6.07 -4.01 3.34
N LEU A 179 5.09 -4.36 4.18
CA LEU A 179 4.74 -3.58 5.37
C LEU A 179 5.90 -3.52 6.37
N GLN A 180 6.60 -4.63 6.61
CA GLN A 180 7.79 -4.66 7.46
C GLN A 180 8.88 -3.71 6.97
N ARG A 181 9.15 -3.69 5.65
CA ARG A 181 10.16 -2.82 5.06
C ARG A 181 9.79 -1.34 5.16
N ILE A 182 8.51 -1.01 5.01
CA ILE A 182 8.05 0.38 4.90
C ILE A 182 7.73 0.96 6.29
N TRP A 183 7.10 0.18 7.17
CA TRP A 183 6.62 0.64 8.48
C TRP A 183 7.55 0.25 9.63
N GLY A 184 8.48 -0.69 9.42
CA GLY A 184 9.39 -1.20 10.46
C GLY A 184 10.71 -0.43 10.61
N ASN A 185 10.86 0.72 9.93
CA ASN A 185 12.08 1.56 9.98
C ASN A 185 11.90 2.76 10.90
#